data_e4b23f518c04b53288e3d33b81006cbd
#
_entry.id   e4b23f518c04b53288e3d33b81006cbd
#
_cell.length_a   1.000
_cell.length_b   1.000
_cell.length_c   1.000
_cell.angle_alpha   90.00
_cell.angle_beta   90.00
_cell.angle_gamma   90.00
#
_symmetry.space_group_name_H-M   'P 1'
#
loop_
_entity.id
_entity.type
_entity.pdbx_description
1 polymer ?
#
loop_
_entity_poly.entity_id
_entity_poly.type
_entity_poly.pdbx_seq_one_letter_code
_entity_poly.pdbx_strand_id
1 'polypeptide(L)'
;MEYASKDIRNILVAGHAGCGKTTLTESLLYLSGATERMGRVEDGTTASDFDPEEARRKASLNSSVIPVESNGTKFNLIDVPGLFDFETGAAEGITAAESVLICVSGRSGVTVGAEKAYKLALKNNKARMVFVTKSDLENSDYFKILEQLKIKFGPSICPCVVPARLDDGTVAYINLFSQKAFKYESGKQVQIDLPDIGHRFEGLIQAMYEAIAETDETLMEKFFEGEPFTTEEIVTGMAAGVRTGQITPVFCGSAVNLQALDMLLYNMKELLPSAATAAVVGENAESEPVEITVDDTALTCAYVFKTVADPFVGKLSFIKVLSGKLSATSNVINARTGQPERLGKTLTVCGKKQTDTPAIVAGDIGAVAKLATAKTGDTLCDPALSLIHI
;
A
#
# COMPACT_ATOMS: atom_id res chain seq x y z
N MET A 1 -14.23 -12.22 -6.56
CA MET A 1 -14.91 -11.19 -7.41
C MET A 1 -13.86 -10.64 -8.37
N GLU A 2 -14.19 -10.32 -9.63
CA GLU A 2 -13.24 -9.68 -10.56
C GLU A 2 -13.35 -8.16 -10.34
N TYR A 3 -12.22 -7.49 -10.10
CA TYR A 3 -12.14 -6.04 -9.88
C TYR A 3 -11.63 -5.36 -11.14
N ALA A 4 -12.16 -4.20 -11.48
CA ALA A 4 -11.58 -3.36 -12.53
C ALA A 4 -10.29 -2.71 -12.00
N SER A 5 -9.34 -2.43 -12.89
CA SER A 5 -8.04 -1.83 -12.52
C SER A 5 -8.15 -0.51 -11.74
N LYS A 6 -9.19 0.28 -11.99
CA LYS A 6 -9.50 1.51 -11.22
C LYS A 6 -9.83 1.25 -9.74
N ASP A 7 -10.32 0.04 -9.43
CA ASP A 7 -10.73 -0.39 -8.10
C ASP A 7 -9.67 -1.26 -7.41
N ILE A 8 -8.45 -1.33 -7.98
CA ILE A 8 -7.31 -2.06 -7.42
C ILE A 8 -6.28 -1.06 -6.92
N ARG A 9 -5.69 -1.35 -5.75
CA ARG A 9 -4.56 -0.62 -5.16
C ARG A 9 -3.46 -1.61 -4.79
N ASN A 10 -2.28 -1.49 -5.38
CA ASN A 10 -1.12 -2.30 -5.02
C ASN A 10 -0.21 -1.47 -4.11
N ILE A 11 -0.06 -1.88 -2.87
CA ILE A 11 0.55 -1.08 -1.81
C ILE A 11 1.65 -1.87 -1.13
N LEU A 12 2.87 -1.35 -1.18
CA LEU A 12 3.99 -1.85 -0.37
C LEU A 12 3.84 -1.37 1.07
N VAL A 13 3.75 -2.27 2.04
CA VAL A 13 3.73 -1.95 3.47
C VAL A 13 5.15 -2.05 4.01
N ALA A 14 5.80 -0.91 4.21
CA ALA A 14 7.22 -0.83 4.56
C ALA A 14 7.48 -0.05 5.86
N GLY A 15 8.66 -0.19 6.44
CA GLY A 15 9.08 0.46 7.69
C GLY A 15 10.01 -0.43 8.50
N HIS A 16 10.45 0.04 9.66
CA HIS A 16 11.41 -0.66 10.51
C HIS A 16 10.84 -1.95 11.14
N ALA A 17 11.72 -2.87 11.54
CA ALA A 17 11.31 -4.04 12.32
C ALA A 17 10.57 -3.61 13.61
N GLY A 18 9.47 -4.30 13.94
CA GLY A 18 8.68 -4.02 15.14
C GLY A 18 7.85 -2.71 15.09
N CYS A 19 7.79 -1.97 13.97
CA CYS A 19 6.92 -0.81 13.85
C CYS A 19 5.43 -1.16 13.66
N GLY A 20 5.08 -2.43 13.46
CA GLY A 20 3.70 -2.90 13.40
C GLY A 20 3.12 -3.08 11.99
N LYS A 21 3.95 -3.25 10.95
CA LYS A 21 3.53 -3.53 9.56
C LYS A 21 2.61 -4.75 9.48
N THR A 22 3.13 -5.91 9.85
CA THR A 22 2.40 -7.18 9.82
C THR A 22 1.14 -7.13 10.68
N THR A 23 1.19 -6.52 11.87
CA THR A 23 0.01 -6.31 12.71
C THR A 23 -1.03 -5.44 12.02
N LEU A 24 -0.62 -4.38 11.31
CA LEU A 24 -1.51 -3.51 10.54
C LEU A 24 -2.14 -4.29 9.39
N THR A 25 -1.33 -5.00 8.60
CA THR A 25 -1.79 -5.82 7.48
C THR A 25 -2.82 -6.87 7.93
N GLU A 26 -2.54 -7.55 9.05
CA GLU A 26 -3.44 -8.54 9.65
C GLU A 26 -4.76 -7.93 10.14
N SER A 27 -4.69 -6.74 10.75
CA SER A 27 -5.88 -6.04 11.22
C SER A 27 -6.77 -5.57 10.06
N LEU A 28 -6.18 -5.10 8.97
CA LEU A 28 -6.92 -4.72 7.76
C LEU A 28 -7.55 -5.95 7.10
N LEU A 29 -6.85 -7.09 7.06
CA LEU A 29 -7.38 -8.36 6.57
C LEU A 29 -8.57 -8.83 7.43
N TYR A 30 -8.47 -8.72 8.75
CA TYR A 30 -9.55 -9.06 9.66
C TYR A 30 -10.77 -8.14 9.49
N LEU A 31 -10.56 -6.83 9.38
CA LEU A 31 -11.64 -5.85 9.16
C LEU A 31 -12.37 -6.04 7.83
N SER A 32 -11.71 -6.59 6.81
CA SER A 32 -12.35 -6.95 5.55
C SER A 32 -13.29 -8.15 5.65
N GLY A 33 -13.29 -8.86 6.78
CA GLY A 33 -14.06 -10.08 6.97
C GLY A 33 -13.48 -11.32 6.28
N ALA A 34 -12.26 -11.23 5.73
CA ALA A 34 -11.60 -12.35 5.07
C ALA A 34 -11.11 -13.44 6.04
N THR A 35 -11.01 -13.10 7.33
CA THR A 35 -10.65 -14.02 8.42
C THR A 35 -11.62 -13.88 9.59
N GLU A 36 -11.95 -15.00 10.24
CA GLU A 36 -12.83 -15.02 11.43
C GLU A 36 -12.11 -14.53 12.68
N ARG A 37 -10.79 -14.60 12.71
CA ARG A 37 -9.95 -14.18 13.83
C ARG A 37 -8.77 -13.37 13.31
N MET A 38 -8.42 -12.33 14.04
CA MET A 38 -7.21 -11.56 13.79
C MET A 38 -5.99 -12.35 14.27
N GLY A 39 -5.05 -12.62 13.37
CA GLY A 39 -3.79 -13.24 13.73
C GLY A 39 -2.90 -12.31 14.55
N ARG A 40 -1.94 -12.87 15.28
CA ARG A 40 -1.01 -12.13 16.13
C ARG A 40 0.42 -12.59 15.87
N VAL A 41 1.32 -11.63 15.73
CA VAL A 41 2.75 -11.89 15.51
C VAL A 41 3.34 -12.65 16.70
N GLU A 42 2.95 -12.28 17.93
CA GLU A 42 3.41 -12.92 19.17
C GLU A 42 3.02 -14.39 19.26
N ASP A 43 1.90 -14.76 18.65
CA ASP A 43 1.36 -16.13 18.67
C ASP A 43 1.76 -16.91 17.40
N GLY A 44 2.42 -16.27 16.41
CA GLY A 44 2.80 -16.88 15.14
C GLY A 44 1.60 -17.30 14.28
N THR A 45 0.49 -16.55 14.35
CA THR A 45 -0.80 -16.91 13.71
C THR A 45 -1.19 -15.95 12.59
N THR A 46 -0.31 -15.05 12.17
CA THR A 46 -0.59 -14.10 11.10
C THR A 46 -0.60 -14.75 9.72
N ALA A 47 -1.36 -14.19 8.79
CA ALA A 47 -1.41 -14.65 7.41
C ALA A 47 -0.10 -14.33 6.66
N SER A 48 0.58 -13.21 7.00
CA SER A 48 1.82 -12.79 6.36
C SER A 48 3.00 -13.65 6.73
N ASP A 49 3.23 -13.88 8.05
CA ASP A 49 4.39 -14.59 8.59
C ASP A 49 4.04 -16.08 8.81
N PHE A 50 3.83 -16.81 7.72
CA PHE A 50 3.38 -18.21 7.75
C PHE A 50 4.52 -19.24 7.71
N ASP A 51 5.75 -18.82 7.45
CA ASP A 51 6.92 -19.68 7.53
C ASP A 51 7.22 -20.00 9.00
N PRO A 52 7.53 -21.28 9.35
CA PRO A 52 7.86 -21.67 10.73
C PRO A 52 8.99 -20.85 11.35
N GLU A 53 9.96 -20.38 10.55
CA GLU A 53 11.06 -19.58 11.03
C GLU A 53 10.60 -18.12 11.32
N GLU A 54 9.69 -17.57 10.53
CA GLU A 54 9.07 -16.27 10.79
C GLU A 54 8.25 -16.30 12.08
N ALA A 55 7.42 -17.33 12.25
CA ALA A 55 6.64 -17.54 13.47
C ALA A 55 7.55 -17.72 14.71
N ARG A 56 8.67 -18.45 14.58
CA ARG A 56 9.65 -18.63 15.65
C ARG A 56 10.36 -17.34 16.02
N ARG A 57 10.77 -16.55 15.03
CA ARG A 57 11.46 -15.26 15.22
C ARG A 57 10.52 -14.12 15.56
N LYS A 58 9.22 -14.27 15.35
CA LYS A 58 8.21 -13.21 15.45
C LYS A 58 8.57 -11.99 14.57
N ALA A 59 9.06 -12.28 13.38
CA ALA A 59 9.52 -11.30 12.42
C ALA A 59 9.44 -11.87 11.00
N SER A 60 9.00 -11.03 10.07
CA SER A 60 8.94 -11.35 8.64
C SER A 60 10.36 -11.51 8.07
N LEU A 61 10.58 -12.56 7.30
CA LEU A 61 11.81 -12.84 6.55
C LEU A 61 11.57 -12.72 5.04
N ASN A 62 10.33 -12.96 4.60
CA ASN A 62 9.91 -12.89 3.21
C ASN A 62 8.83 -11.83 3.03
N SER A 63 8.67 -11.33 1.81
CA SER A 63 7.51 -10.53 1.46
C SER A 63 6.27 -11.42 1.29
N SER A 64 5.10 -10.95 1.73
CA SER A 64 3.82 -11.65 1.59
C SER A 64 2.79 -10.75 0.93
N VAL A 65 1.99 -11.33 0.03
CA VAL A 65 0.86 -10.63 -0.62
C VAL A 65 -0.41 -10.97 0.15
N ILE A 66 -1.07 -9.92 0.63
CA ILE A 66 -2.31 -10.03 1.42
C ILE A 66 -3.39 -9.18 0.76
N PRO A 67 -4.32 -9.78 0.00
CA PRO A 67 -5.45 -9.06 -0.57
C PRO A 67 -6.48 -8.73 0.50
N VAL A 68 -6.83 -7.45 0.59
CA VAL A 68 -7.86 -6.91 1.49
C VAL A 68 -8.94 -6.30 0.63
N GLU A 69 -10.18 -6.72 0.80
CA GLU A 69 -11.33 -6.21 0.04
C GLU A 69 -12.18 -5.32 0.95
N SER A 70 -12.34 -4.05 0.59
CA SER A 70 -13.14 -3.11 1.37
C SER A 70 -13.78 -2.05 0.48
N ASN A 71 -15.07 -1.77 0.71
CA ASN A 71 -15.81 -0.70 0.03
C ASN A 71 -15.68 -0.72 -1.50
N GLY A 72 -15.74 -1.92 -2.11
CA GLY A 72 -15.63 -2.11 -3.55
C GLY A 72 -14.22 -1.97 -4.12
N THR A 73 -13.21 -1.89 -3.27
CA THR A 73 -11.80 -1.77 -3.65
C THR A 73 -11.02 -2.99 -3.17
N LYS A 74 -10.14 -3.50 -4.01
CA LYS A 74 -9.17 -4.54 -3.68
C LYS A 74 -7.81 -3.89 -3.41
N PHE A 75 -7.32 -4.05 -2.20
CA PHE A 75 -5.98 -3.64 -1.80
C PHE A 75 -5.07 -4.86 -1.78
N ASN A 76 -4.10 -4.94 -2.67
CA ASN A 76 -3.04 -5.92 -2.60
C ASN A 76 -1.94 -5.35 -1.71
N LEU A 77 -1.97 -5.70 -0.42
CA LEU A 77 -0.94 -5.29 0.53
C LEU A 77 0.26 -6.22 0.37
N ILE A 78 1.42 -5.65 0.06
CA ILE A 78 2.69 -6.38 -0.01
C ILE A 78 3.43 -6.08 1.29
N ASP A 79 3.26 -6.96 2.29
CA ASP A 79 3.93 -6.85 3.59
C ASP A 79 5.38 -7.31 3.45
N VAL A 80 6.34 -6.44 3.78
CA VAL A 80 7.76 -6.74 3.59
C VAL A 80 8.53 -6.74 4.90
N PRO A 81 9.63 -7.52 4.99
CA PRO A 81 10.49 -7.53 6.15
C PRO A 81 11.00 -6.14 6.52
N GLY A 82 11.10 -5.88 7.83
CA GLY A 82 11.65 -4.62 8.34
C GLY A 82 13.09 -4.74 8.83
N LEU A 83 13.66 -5.94 8.83
CA LEU A 83 15.07 -6.19 9.13
C LEU A 83 15.91 -5.95 7.89
N PHE A 84 17.07 -5.29 8.06
CA PHE A 84 17.94 -4.92 6.94
C PHE A 84 18.52 -6.09 6.16
N ASP A 85 18.71 -7.23 6.82
CA ASP A 85 19.22 -8.45 6.18
C ASP A 85 18.25 -9.04 5.15
N PHE A 86 16.99 -8.58 5.11
CA PHE A 86 15.93 -9.05 4.23
C PHE A 86 15.36 -7.98 3.31
N GLU A 87 16.17 -6.97 2.92
CA GLU A 87 15.76 -5.85 2.04
C GLU A 87 15.32 -6.30 0.65
N THR A 88 15.71 -7.49 0.20
CA THR A 88 15.31 -8.06 -1.11
C THR A 88 13.78 -8.07 -1.26
N GLY A 89 13.03 -8.41 -0.19
CA GLY A 89 11.57 -8.41 -0.23
C GLY A 89 10.96 -7.03 -0.54
N ALA A 90 11.60 -5.95 -0.06
CA ALA A 90 11.17 -4.59 -0.39
C ALA A 90 11.53 -4.21 -1.84
N ALA A 91 12.68 -4.67 -2.35
CA ALA A 91 13.09 -4.44 -3.74
C ALA A 91 12.19 -5.20 -4.72
N GLU A 92 11.76 -6.41 -4.41
CA GLU A 92 10.77 -7.16 -5.19
C GLU A 92 9.39 -6.48 -5.15
N GLY A 93 8.89 -6.16 -3.95
CA GLY A 93 7.54 -5.65 -3.75
C GLY A 93 7.31 -4.26 -4.36
N ILE A 94 8.33 -3.39 -4.37
CA ILE A 94 8.21 -2.03 -4.92
C ILE A 94 7.95 -2.02 -6.42
N THR A 95 8.41 -3.03 -7.15
CA THR A 95 8.18 -3.16 -8.60
C THR A 95 6.72 -3.47 -8.91
N ALA A 96 6.01 -4.13 -8.00
CA ALA A 96 4.61 -4.50 -8.16
C ALA A 96 3.64 -3.44 -7.60
N ALA A 97 4.11 -2.50 -6.78
CA ALA A 97 3.28 -1.51 -6.10
C ALA A 97 3.22 -0.16 -6.84
N GLU A 98 2.09 0.54 -6.79
CA GLU A 98 1.95 1.95 -7.17
C GLU A 98 2.24 2.88 -5.99
N SER A 99 2.08 2.38 -4.76
CA SER A 99 2.15 3.20 -3.55
C SER A 99 2.93 2.51 -2.44
N VAL A 100 3.44 3.30 -1.50
CA VAL A 100 4.12 2.81 -0.30
C VAL A 100 3.41 3.35 0.94
N LEU A 101 2.93 2.45 1.79
CA LEU A 101 2.44 2.76 3.12
C LEU A 101 3.59 2.58 4.10
N ILE A 102 4.09 3.69 4.63
CA ILE A 102 5.25 3.73 5.52
C ILE A 102 4.77 3.69 6.97
N CYS A 103 5.00 2.58 7.65
CA CYS A 103 4.65 2.41 9.06
C CYS A 103 5.73 3.00 9.97
N VAL A 104 5.31 3.90 10.85
CA VAL A 104 6.14 4.53 11.88
C VAL A 104 5.55 4.22 13.25
N SER A 105 6.34 3.71 14.17
CA SER A 105 5.83 3.39 15.51
C SER A 105 5.64 4.65 16.36
N GLY A 106 4.45 4.83 16.92
CA GLY A 106 4.13 5.90 17.88
C GLY A 106 5.05 5.93 19.10
N ARG A 107 5.66 4.78 19.41
CA ARG A 107 6.60 4.66 20.54
C ARG A 107 8.04 5.01 20.16
N SER A 108 8.50 4.58 18.97
CA SER A 108 9.91 4.68 18.58
C SER A 108 10.20 5.89 17.68
N GLY A 109 9.14 6.48 17.09
CA GLY A 109 9.27 7.59 16.15
C GLY A 109 9.89 7.19 14.81
N VAL A 110 10.46 8.16 14.11
CA VAL A 110 11.09 7.96 12.81
C VAL A 110 12.42 7.26 12.98
N THR A 111 12.51 6.07 12.41
CA THR A 111 13.69 5.19 12.48
C THR A 111 14.34 5.05 11.10
N VAL A 112 15.56 4.49 11.06
CA VAL A 112 16.30 4.25 9.82
C VAL A 112 15.49 3.41 8.81
N GLY A 113 14.69 2.44 9.27
CA GLY A 113 13.84 1.64 8.38
C GLY A 113 12.73 2.47 7.73
N ALA A 114 12.16 3.46 8.43
CA ALA A 114 11.21 4.41 7.83
C ALA A 114 11.89 5.33 6.82
N GLU A 115 13.10 5.82 7.11
CA GLU A 115 13.88 6.63 6.18
C GLU A 115 14.23 5.85 4.90
N LYS A 116 14.62 4.57 5.03
CA LYS A 116 14.90 3.71 3.87
C LYS A 116 13.63 3.47 3.04
N ALA A 117 12.49 3.20 3.67
CA ALA A 117 11.22 3.01 2.98
C ALA A 117 10.80 4.28 2.20
N TYR A 118 10.96 5.45 2.80
CA TYR A 118 10.68 6.73 2.16
C TYR A 118 11.60 6.96 0.94
N LYS A 119 12.92 6.74 1.11
CA LYS A 119 13.89 6.86 0.02
C LYS A 119 13.64 5.85 -1.11
N LEU A 120 13.23 4.61 -0.78
CA LEU A 120 12.87 3.59 -1.76
C LEU A 120 11.67 4.04 -2.60
N ALA A 121 10.65 4.61 -1.96
CA ALA A 121 9.47 5.16 -2.63
C ALA A 121 9.84 6.33 -3.55
N LEU A 122 10.67 7.28 -3.08
CA LEU A 122 11.16 8.40 -3.88
C LEU A 122 11.93 7.93 -5.11
N LYS A 123 12.90 7.01 -4.92
CA LYS A 123 13.74 6.49 -6.01
C LYS A 123 12.92 5.83 -7.13
N ASN A 124 11.78 5.24 -6.76
CA ASN A 124 10.90 4.53 -7.69
C ASN A 124 9.65 5.35 -8.08
N ASN A 125 9.63 6.66 -7.80
CA ASN A 125 8.51 7.56 -8.11
C ASN A 125 7.15 7.03 -7.64
N LYS A 126 7.10 6.40 -6.45
CA LYS A 126 5.86 5.85 -5.89
C LYS A 126 5.15 6.86 -5.00
N ALA A 127 3.82 6.87 -5.04
CA ALA A 127 3.00 7.60 -4.10
C ALA A 127 3.30 7.13 -2.67
N ARG A 128 3.24 8.05 -1.70
CA ARG A 128 3.61 7.78 -0.31
C ARG A 128 2.49 8.15 0.64
N MET A 129 2.31 7.32 1.65
CA MET A 129 1.42 7.57 2.79
C MET A 129 2.12 7.10 4.07
N VAL A 130 2.02 7.84 5.14
CA VAL A 130 2.58 7.45 6.45
C VAL A 130 1.45 7.04 7.37
N PHE A 131 1.65 5.94 8.08
CA PHE A 131 0.77 5.51 9.16
C PHE A 131 1.54 5.40 10.48
N VAL A 132 1.20 6.25 11.44
CA VAL A 132 1.74 6.20 12.80
C VAL A 132 0.95 5.17 13.58
N THR A 133 1.57 4.01 13.78
CA THR A 133 1.00 2.88 14.52
C THR A 133 1.13 3.09 16.03
N LYS A 134 0.38 2.31 16.83
CA LYS A 134 0.51 2.31 18.31
C LYS A 134 0.24 3.68 18.93
N SER A 135 -0.63 4.49 18.33
CA SER A 135 -0.97 5.83 18.81
C SER A 135 -1.83 5.81 20.09
N ASP A 136 -2.37 4.65 20.43
CA ASP A 136 -3.13 4.37 21.65
C ASP A 136 -2.25 4.22 22.91
N LEU A 137 -0.96 3.96 22.75
CA LEU A 137 -0.06 3.76 23.89
C LEU A 137 0.21 5.07 24.64
N GLU A 138 0.34 4.99 25.98
CA GLU A 138 0.60 6.15 26.83
C GLU A 138 1.89 6.90 26.47
N ASN A 139 2.92 6.17 26.03
CA ASN A 139 4.21 6.71 25.63
C ASN A 139 4.32 7.04 24.14
N SER A 140 3.19 7.13 23.44
CA SER A 140 3.11 7.62 22.07
C SER A 140 2.99 9.15 22.07
N ASP A 141 3.89 9.81 21.34
CA ASP A 141 3.85 11.27 21.13
C ASP A 141 3.77 11.56 19.63
N TYR A 142 2.54 11.62 19.12
CA TYR A 142 2.26 11.84 17.72
C TYR A 142 2.84 13.16 17.20
N PHE A 143 2.71 14.25 17.96
CA PHE A 143 3.16 15.57 17.49
C PHE A 143 4.69 15.65 17.41
N LYS A 144 5.41 15.03 18.33
CA LYS A 144 6.85 14.89 18.24
C LYS A 144 7.26 14.06 17.02
N ILE A 145 6.51 12.99 16.71
CA ILE A 145 6.76 12.17 15.52
C ILE A 145 6.47 12.97 14.24
N LEU A 146 5.39 13.75 14.21
CA LEU A 146 5.08 14.63 13.10
C LEU A 146 6.21 15.63 12.81
N GLU A 147 6.78 16.23 13.84
CA GLU A 147 7.95 17.11 13.69
C GLU A 147 9.19 16.35 13.18
N GLN A 148 9.42 15.14 13.66
CA GLN A 148 10.50 14.29 13.14
C GLN A 148 10.29 13.96 11.65
N LEU A 149 9.04 13.66 11.23
CA LEU A 149 8.70 13.40 9.84
C LEU A 149 8.97 14.64 8.97
N LYS A 150 8.55 15.83 9.42
CA LYS A 150 8.81 17.10 8.71
C LYS A 150 10.30 17.40 8.59
N ILE A 151 11.08 17.21 9.66
CA ILE A 151 12.54 17.42 9.64
C ILE A 151 13.23 16.46 8.66
N LYS A 152 12.79 15.20 8.62
CA LYS A 152 13.45 14.13 7.82
C LYS A 152 12.99 14.08 6.37
N PHE A 153 11.72 14.35 6.11
CA PHE A 153 11.09 14.16 4.81
C PHE A 153 10.63 15.45 4.14
N GLY A 154 10.73 16.58 4.86
CA GLY A 154 10.48 17.91 4.31
C GLY A 154 9.01 18.34 4.35
N PRO A 155 8.67 19.37 3.58
CA PRO A 155 7.37 20.04 3.63
C PRO A 155 6.21 19.19 3.07
N SER A 156 6.49 18.14 2.32
CA SER A 156 5.44 17.25 1.78
C SER A 156 4.60 16.56 2.86
N ILE A 157 5.08 16.53 4.11
CA ILE A 157 4.40 15.85 5.23
C ILE A 157 3.16 16.62 5.66
N CYS A 158 2.00 16.04 5.40
CA CYS A 158 0.69 16.62 5.67
C CYS A 158 -0.12 15.74 6.63
N PRO A 159 -0.38 16.15 7.88
CA PRO A 159 -1.23 15.39 8.79
C PRO A 159 -2.69 15.40 8.32
N CYS A 160 -3.34 14.24 8.39
CA CYS A 160 -4.74 14.06 7.95
C CYS A 160 -5.64 13.51 9.05
N VAL A 161 -5.08 12.67 9.93
CA VAL A 161 -5.75 12.17 11.13
C VAL A 161 -4.79 12.34 12.30
N VAL A 162 -5.25 12.98 13.38
CA VAL A 162 -4.43 13.25 14.57
C VAL A 162 -5.09 12.69 15.81
N PRO A 163 -4.33 12.12 16.76
CA PRO A 163 -4.89 11.59 18.00
C PRO A 163 -5.09 12.72 19.02
N ALA A 164 -6.13 12.62 19.81
CA ALA A 164 -6.38 13.45 20.99
C ALA A 164 -6.64 12.55 22.20
N ARG A 165 -5.91 12.75 23.28
CA ARG A 165 -6.15 12.01 24.53
C ARG A 165 -7.26 12.69 25.31
N LEU A 166 -8.28 11.92 25.67
CA LEU A 166 -9.42 12.40 26.45
C LEU A 166 -9.12 12.32 27.95
N ASP A 167 -9.93 12.98 28.77
CA ASP A 167 -9.78 13.04 30.24
C ASP A 167 -9.90 11.64 30.90
N ASP A 168 -10.64 10.72 30.28
CA ASP A 168 -10.76 9.34 30.71
C ASP A 168 -9.58 8.44 30.35
N GLY A 169 -8.54 9.02 29.70
CA GLY A 169 -7.33 8.33 29.22
C GLY A 169 -7.50 7.62 27.89
N THR A 170 -8.70 7.57 27.33
CA THR A 170 -8.92 7.02 25.97
C THR A 170 -8.35 7.93 24.88
N VAL A 171 -8.15 7.40 23.68
CA VAL A 171 -7.68 8.16 22.53
C VAL A 171 -8.80 8.34 21.53
N ALA A 172 -9.11 9.59 21.21
CA ALA A 172 -9.94 9.96 20.08
C ALA A 172 -9.05 10.27 18.85
N TYR A 173 -9.62 10.18 17.67
CA TYR A 173 -8.95 10.48 16.40
C TYR A 173 -9.72 11.59 15.69
N ILE A 174 -9.04 12.69 15.39
CA ILE A 174 -9.61 13.84 14.70
C ILE A 174 -9.27 13.70 13.22
N ASN A 175 -10.30 13.61 12.39
CA ASN A 175 -10.18 13.65 10.94
C ASN A 175 -10.17 15.12 10.50
N LEU A 176 -9.05 15.59 9.97
CA LEU A 176 -8.88 16.98 9.58
C LEU A 176 -9.68 17.36 8.32
N PHE A 177 -9.98 16.40 7.43
CA PHE A 177 -10.80 16.66 6.24
C PHE A 177 -12.24 17.03 6.60
N SER A 178 -12.84 16.27 7.50
CA SER A 178 -14.22 16.49 7.95
C SER A 178 -14.33 17.36 9.21
N GLN A 179 -13.20 17.66 9.86
CA GLN A 179 -13.09 18.36 11.14
C GLN A 179 -13.97 17.72 12.24
N LYS A 180 -14.02 16.38 12.24
CA LYS A 180 -14.80 15.59 13.19
C LYS A 180 -13.89 14.69 14.01
N ALA A 181 -14.30 14.43 15.26
CA ALA A 181 -13.60 13.55 16.17
C ALA A 181 -14.37 12.25 16.41
N PHE A 182 -13.62 11.18 16.56
CA PHE A 182 -14.17 9.85 16.73
C PHE A 182 -13.40 9.09 17.81
N LYS A 183 -14.12 8.38 18.68
CA LYS A 183 -13.58 7.34 19.54
C LYS A 183 -14.00 5.97 19.05
N TYR A 184 -13.34 4.93 19.53
CA TYR A 184 -13.63 3.56 19.13
C TYR A 184 -14.06 2.73 20.33
N GLU A 185 -15.26 2.14 20.24
CA GLU A 185 -15.80 1.24 21.25
C GLU A 185 -15.98 -0.15 20.62
N SER A 186 -15.24 -1.12 21.13
CA SER A 186 -15.23 -2.50 20.56
C SER A 186 -14.94 -2.53 19.04
N GLY A 187 -14.02 -1.68 18.57
CA GLY A 187 -13.66 -1.56 17.15
C GLY A 187 -14.67 -0.80 16.28
N LYS A 188 -15.73 -0.25 16.86
CA LYS A 188 -16.73 0.57 16.14
C LYS A 188 -16.49 2.05 16.39
N GLN A 189 -16.55 2.81 15.32
CA GLN A 189 -16.43 4.26 15.33
C GLN A 189 -17.65 4.93 15.98
N VAL A 190 -17.42 5.84 16.91
CA VAL A 190 -18.43 6.67 17.56
C VAL A 190 -17.99 8.12 17.44
N GLN A 191 -18.79 8.96 16.78
CA GLN A 191 -18.53 10.40 16.69
C GLN A 191 -18.71 11.05 18.07
N ILE A 192 -17.79 11.95 18.42
CA ILE A 192 -17.82 12.76 19.64
C ILE A 192 -17.66 14.23 19.29
N ASP A 193 -17.88 15.10 20.27
CA ASP A 193 -17.52 16.50 20.14
C ASP A 193 -16.02 16.67 19.93
N LEU A 194 -15.61 17.71 19.21
CA LEU A 194 -14.21 17.94 18.89
C LEU A 194 -13.43 18.25 20.19
N PRO A 195 -12.46 17.41 20.56
CA PRO A 195 -11.63 17.67 21.73
C PRO A 195 -10.80 18.93 21.54
N ASP A 196 -10.58 19.68 22.60
CA ASP A 196 -9.69 20.83 22.60
C ASP A 196 -8.23 20.34 22.54
N ILE A 197 -7.60 20.49 21.38
CA ILE A 197 -6.14 20.29 21.21
C ILE A 197 -5.38 21.61 21.11
N GLY A 198 -6.02 22.71 21.53
CA GLY A 198 -5.48 24.06 21.55
C GLY A 198 -5.26 24.62 20.16
N HIS A 199 -4.42 25.67 20.08
CA HIS A 199 -4.10 26.37 18.82
C HIS A 199 -3.48 25.48 17.71
N ARG A 200 -3.14 24.24 18.03
CA ARG A 200 -2.58 23.29 17.05
C ARG A 200 -3.60 22.91 15.98
N PHE A 201 -4.88 22.83 16.33
CA PHE A 201 -5.93 22.41 15.39
C PHE A 201 -6.00 23.35 14.17
N GLU A 202 -6.10 24.66 14.42
CA GLU A 202 -6.16 25.66 13.38
C GLU A 202 -4.91 25.64 12.49
N GLY A 203 -3.71 25.54 13.11
CA GLY A 203 -2.45 25.43 12.39
C GLY A 203 -2.33 24.18 11.52
N LEU A 204 -2.91 23.04 11.95
CA LEU A 204 -2.94 21.82 11.16
C LEU A 204 -3.87 21.92 9.94
N ILE A 205 -5.05 22.52 10.12
CA ILE A 205 -6.02 22.78 9.03
C ILE A 205 -5.40 23.73 8.02
N GLN A 206 -4.80 24.82 8.47
CA GLN A 206 -4.16 25.81 7.62
C GLN A 206 -3.02 25.18 6.79
N ALA A 207 -2.15 24.40 7.42
CA ALA A 207 -1.05 23.70 6.73
C ALA A 207 -1.56 22.67 5.71
N MET A 208 -2.68 22.00 5.99
CA MET A 208 -3.31 21.07 5.06
C MET A 208 -3.88 21.82 3.84
N TYR A 209 -4.57 22.95 4.06
CA TYR A 209 -5.13 23.76 2.97
C TYR A 209 -4.03 24.39 2.10
N GLU A 210 -2.94 24.83 2.70
CA GLU A 210 -1.78 25.35 1.99
C GLU A 210 -1.17 24.27 1.07
N ALA A 211 -0.95 23.05 1.60
CA ALA A 211 -0.44 21.94 0.82
C ALA A 211 -1.38 21.54 -0.35
N ILE A 212 -2.70 21.60 -0.14
CA ILE A 212 -3.70 21.33 -1.18
C ILE A 212 -3.70 22.45 -2.23
N ALA A 213 -3.63 23.71 -1.82
CA ALA A 213 -3.62 24.88 -2.71
C ALA A 213 -2.45 24.81 -3.70
N GLU A 214 -1.28 24.33 -3.26
CA GLU A 214 -0.10 24.16 -4.12
C GLU A 214 -0.27 23.14 -5.26
N THR A 215 -1.34 22.34 -5.25
CA THR A 215 -1.55 21.30 -6.27
C THR A 215 -2.28 21.76 -7.52
N ASP A 216 -2.97 22.89 -7.47
CA ASP A 216 -3.81 23.40 -8.57
C ASP A 216 -3.95 24.93 -8.49
N GLU A 217 -3.88 25.63 -9.64
CA GLU A 217 -3.95 27.10 -9.71
C GLU A 217 -5.29 27.65 -9.17
N THR A 218 -6.41 26.98 -9.47
CA THR A 218 -7.73 27.40 -8.99
C THR A 218 -7.85 27.26 -7.47
N LEU A 219 -7.28 26.19 -6.90
CA LEU A 219 -7.25 26.01 -5.45
C LEU A 219 -6.33 27.03 -4.78
N MET A 220 -5.24 27.42 -5.45
CA MET A 220 -4.33 28.46 -4.96
C MET A 220 -5.01 29.83 -4.92
N GLU A 221 -5.74 30.22 -5.97
CA GLU A 221 -6.51 31.47 -6.02
C GLU A 221 -7.54 31.52 -4.87
N LYS A 222 -8.32 30.44 -4.74
CA LYS A 222 -9.34 30.32 -3.69
C LYS A 222 -8.75 30.40 -2.27
N PHE A 223 -7.57 29.80 -2.07
CA PHE A 223 -6.85 29.89 -0.80
C PHE A 223 -6.43 31.33 -0.46
N PHE A 224 -5.91 32.11 -1.43
CA PHE A 224 -5.52 33.49 -1.22
C PHE A 224 -6.73 34.44 -1.02
N GLU A 225 -7.88 34.13 -1.59
CA GLU A 225 -9.15 34.83 -1.37
C GLU A 225 -9.76 34.52 0.00
N GLY A 226 -9.23 33.55 0.71
CA GLY A 226 -9.72 33.10 2.02
C GLY A 226 -11.03 32.31 1.95
N GLU A 227 -11.33 31.75 0.78
CA GLU A 227 -12.51 30.92 0.60
C GLU A 227 -12.28 29.48 1.14
N PRO A 228 -13.26 28.87 1.84
CA PRO A 228 -13.12 27.50 2.32
C PRO A 228 -13.18 26.49 1.17
N PHE A 229 -12.35 25.47 1.24
CA PHE A 229 -12.44 24.34 0.31
C PHE A 229 -13.64 23.44 0.63
N THR A 230 -14.29 22.96 -0.40
CA THR A 230 -15.29 21.89 -0.28
C THR A 230 -14.60 20.55 0.03
N THR A 231 -15.35 19.59 0.56
CA THR A 231 -14.80 18.25 0.83
C THR A 231 -14.27 17.58 -0.45
N GLU A 232 -14.92 17.81 -1.60
CA GLU A 232 -14.49 17.28 -2.89
C GLU A 232 -13.16 17.89 -3.34
N GLU A 233 -13.00 19.21 -3.21
CA GLU A 233 -11.75 19.92 -3.51
C GLU A 233 -10.59 19.43 -2.61
N ILE A 234 -10.85 19.23 -1.32
CA ILE A 234 -9.87 18.69 -0.38
C ILE A 234 -9.40 17.30 -0.82
N VAL A 235 -10.34 16.38 -1.12
CA VAL A 235 -10.00 15.00 -1.52
C VAL A 235 -9.28 14.99 -2.87
N THR A 236 -9.77 15.74 -3.85
CA THR A 236 -9.19 15.79 -5.21
C THR A 236 -7.80 16.40 -5.22
N GLY A 237 -7.61 17.54 -4.55
CA GLY A 237 -6.32 18.21 -4.43
C GLY A 237 -5.31 17.35 -3.65
N MET A 238 -5.74 16.76 -2.54
CA MET A 238 -4.90 15.83 -1.78
C MET A 238 -4.47 14.63 -2.64
N ALA A 239 -5.40 13.99 -3.37
CA ALA A 239 -5.08 12.87 -4.25
C ALA A 239 -4.12 13.26 -5.39
N ALA A 240 -4.28 14.46 -5.96
CA ALA A 240 -3.36 15.00 -6.97
C ALA A 240 -1.95 15.19 -6.39
N GLY A 241 -1.84 15.82 -5.21
CA GLY A 241 -0.55 16.00 -4.53
C GLY A 241 0.11 14.70 -4.10
N VAL A 242 -0.66 13.70 -3.69
CA VAL A 242 -0.15 12.35 -3.36
C VAL A 242 0.40 11.66 -4.62
N ARG A 243 -0.32 11.73 -5.73
CA ARG A 243 0.08 11.12 -7.00
C ARG A 243 1.36 11.73 -7.55
N THR A 244 1.52 13.05 -7.46
CA THR A 244 2.74 13.75 -7.91
C THR A 244 3.89 13.68 -6.91
N GLY A 245 3.60 13.24 -5.68
CA GLY A 245 4.55 13.18 -4.58
C GLY A 245 4.81 14.52 -3.87
N GLN A 246 4.03 15.56 -4.20
CA GLN A 246 4.05 16.85 -3.49
C GLN A 246 3.52 16.70 -2.06
N ILE A 247 2.53 15.83 -1.86
CA ILE A 247 1.94 15.56 -0.55
C ILE A 247 2.22 14.12 -0.10
N THR A 248 2.60 13.98 1.15
CA THR A 248 2.70 12.69 1.85
C THR A 248 1.76 12.73 3.05
N PRO A 249 0.53 12.21 2.94
CA PRO A 249 -0.46 12.27 4.01
C PRO A 249 -0.05 11.38 5.18
N VAL A 250 -0.30 11.87 6.41
CA VAL A 250 0.02 11.17 7.65
C VAL A 250 -1.27 10.84 8.39
N PHE A 251 -1.47 9.55 8.61
CA PHE A 251 -2.55 8.98 9.41
C PHE A 251 -1.98 8.36 10.68
N CYS A 252 -2.83 8.11 11.66
CA CYS A 252 -2.45 7.40 12.88
C CYS A 252 -3.58 6.48 13.35
N GLY A 253 -3.24 5.51 14.17
CA GLY A 253 -4.22 4.58 14.72
C GLY A 253 -3.59 3.47 15.56
N SER A 254 -4.46 2.56 16.02
CA SER A 254 -4.06 1.33 16.69
C SER A 254 -4.52 0.11 15.90
N ALA A 255 -3.56 -0.65 15.38
CA ALA A 255 -3.85 -1.90 14.68
C ALA A 255 -4.41 -2.96 15.64
N VAL A 256 -3.84 -3.08 16.84
CA VAL A 256 -4.27 -4.07 17.83
C VAL A 256 -5.69 -3.81 18.33
N ASN A 257 -6.05 -2.55 18.53
CA ASN A 257 -7.36 -2.13 19.03
C ASN A 257 -8.34 -1.75 17.92
N LEU A 258 -7.96 -1.95 16.64
CA LEU A 258 -8.76 -1.65 15.45
C LEU A 258 -9.27 -0.19 15.40
N GLN A 259 -8.43 0.76 15.84
CA GLN A 259 -8.79 2.18 15.92
C GLN A 259 -8.25 2.95 14.74
N ALA A 260 -9.09 3.76 14.10
CA ALA A 260 -8.82 4.60 12.91
C ALA A 260 -8.37 3.83 11.65
N LEU A 261 -8.58 2.51 11.60
CA LEU A 261 -8.25 1.70 10.43
C LEU A 261 -9.29 1.80 9.32
N ASP A 262 -10.54 2.03 9.66
CA ASP A 262 -11.62 2.37 8.73
C ASP A 262 -11.34 3.68 7.99
N MET A 263 -10.87 4.71 8.72
CA MET A 263 -10.39 5.96 8.11
C MET A 263 -9.18 5.73 7.21
N LEU A 264 -8.25 4.86 7.61
CA LEU A 264 -7.09 4.50 6.79
C LEU A 264 -7.53 3.82 5.48
N LEU A 265 -8.40 2.80 5.54
CA LEU A 265 -8.92 2.10 4.36
C LEU A 265 -9.66 3.04 3.41
N TYR A 266 -10.51 3.92 3.96
CA TYR A 266 -11.20 4.93 3.17
C TYR A 266 -10.22 5.83 2.43
N ASN A 267 -9.23 6.39 3.14
CA ASN A 267 -8.28 7.32 2.55
C ASN A 267 -7.24 6.64 1.64
N MET A 268 -6.91 5.38 1.87
CA MET A 268 -6.11 4.60 0.91
C MET A 268 -6.84 4.44 -0.43
N LYS A 269 -8.17 4.26 -0.41
CA LYS A 269 -8.99 4.20 -1.63
C LYS A 269 -9.00 5.54 -2.35
N GLU A 270 -9.29 6.63 -1.64
CA GLU A 270 -9.53 7.95 -2.23
C GLU A 270 -8.23 8.66 -2.66
N LEU A 271 -7.14 8.50 -1.91
CA LEU A 271 -5.92 9.28 -2.09
C LEU A 271 -4.81 8.55 -2.85
N LEU A 272 -4.71 7.22 -2.74
CA LEU A 272 -3.65 6.49 -3.42
C LEU A 272 -4.03 6.19 -4.88
N PRO A 273 -3.06 6.27 -5.81
CA PRO A 273 -3.30 5.96 -7.20
C PRO A 273 -3.80 4.52 -7.38
N SER A 274 -4.76 4.35 -8.28
CA SER A 274 -5.24 3.02 -8.66
C SER A 274 -4.25 2.35 -9.62
N ALA A 275 -4.37 1.05 -9.77
CA ALA A 275 -3.59 0.30 -10.74
C ALA A 275 -3.83 0.80 -12.19
N ALA A 276 -5.01 1.35 -12.49
CA ALA A 276 -5.33 1.92 -13.80
C ALA A 276 -4.46 3.13 -14.19
N THR A 277 -3.84 3.79 -13.20
CA THR A 277 -2.96 4.95 -13.46
C THR A 277 -1.51 4.57 -13.70
N ALA A 278 -1.17 3.29 -13.59
CA ALA A 278 0.18 2.81 -13.83
C ALA A 278 0.47 2.82 -15.33
N ALA A 279 1.60 3.41 -15.70
CA ALA A 279 2.20 3.26 -17.00
C ALA A 279 3.62 2.70 -16.80
N VAL A 280 3.98 1.74 -17.62
CA VAL A 280 5.29 1.11 -17.60
C VAL A 280 5.92 1.23 -18.98
N VAL A 281 7.19 1.60 -19.03
CA VAL A 281 7.94 1.65 -20.28
C VAL A 281 8.80 0.39 -20.39
N GLY A 282 8.57 -0.38 -21.43
CA GLY A 282 9.42 -1.50 -21.83
C GLY A 282 10.29 -1.13 -23.03
N GLU A 283 11.15 -2.05 -23.45
CA GLU A 283 11.95 -1.95 -24.65
C GLU A 283 11.58 -3.08 -25.64
N ASN A 284 11.51 -2.73 -26.91
CA ASN A 284 11.38 -3.72 -27.99
C ASN A 284 12.77 -4.23 -28.47
N ALA A 285 12.78 -5.11 -29.48
CA ALA A 285 14.01 -5.68 -30.02
C ALA A 285 14.95 -4.64 -30.64
N GLU A 286 14.44 -3.50 -31.06
CA GLU A 286 15.17 -2.36 -31.64
C GLU A 286 15.65 -1.37 -30.57
N SER A 287 15.48 -1.69 -29.27
CA SER A 287 15.76 -0.80 -28.12
C SER A 287 14.93 0.50 -28.13
N GLU A 288 13.75 0.45 -28.75
CA GLU A 288 12.81 1.56 -28.71
C GLU A 288 11.88 1.43 -27.49
N PRO A 289 11.50 2.55 -26.85
CA PRO A 289 10.59 2.52 -25.73
C PRO A 289 9.16 2.15 -26.17
N VAL A 290 8.55 1.20 -25.46
CA VAL A 290 7.14 0.79 -25.64
C VAL A 290 6.40 1.11 -24.38
N GLU A 291 5.43 2.01 -24.44
CA GLU A 291 4.56 2.31 -23.31
C GLU A 291 3.48 1.24 -23.17
N ILE A 292 3.35 0.68 -21.96
CA ILE A 292 2.35 -0.32 -21.59
C ILE A 292 1.39 0.32 -20.59
N THR A 293 0.15 0.49 -21.01
CA THR A 293 -0.91 1.01 -20.16
C THR A 293 -1.80 -0.12 -19.64
N VAL A 294 -2.42 0.10 -18.48
CA VAL A 294 -3.30 -0.90 -17.87
C VAL A 294 -4.66 -0.92 -18.56
N ASP A 295 -4.84 -1.92 -19.42
CA ASP A 295 -6.06 -2.15 -20.20
C ASP A 295 -6.33 -3.66 -20.30
N ASP A 296 -7.49 -4.12 -19.84
CA ASP A 296 -7.91 -5.53 -19.86
C ASP A 296 -8.11 -6.09 -21.28
N THR A 297 -8.31 -5.23 -22.28
CA THR A 297 -8.57 -5.60 -23.67
C THR A 297 -7.33 -5.63 -24.53
N ALA A 298 -6.21 -5.10 -24.03
CA ALA A 298 -4.94 -5.08 -24.73
C ALA A 298 -4.26 -6.45 -24.75
N LEU A 299 -3.15 -6.55 -25.49
CA LEU A 299 -2.31 -7.75 -25.48
C LEU A 299 -1.74 -8.00 -24.09
N THR A 300 -1.65 -9.27 -23.70
CA THR A 300 -1.19 -9.65 -22.38
C THR A 300 0.28 -9.30 -22.17
N CYS A 301 0.53 -8.56 -21.08
CA CYS A 301 1.87 -8.30 -20.56
C CYS A 301 1.86 -8.43 -19.04
N ALA A 302 2.81 -9.16 -18.48
CA ALA A 302 2.85 -9.46 -17.06
C ALA A 302 4.31 -9.53 -16.57
N TYR A 303 4.56 -9.02 -15.37
CA TYR A 303 5.88 -8.96 -14.74
C TYR A 303 5.99 -9.93 -13.57
N VAL A 304 7.02 -10.76 -13.56
CA VAL A 304 7.31 -11.70 -12.47
C VAL A 304 8.15 -10.97 -11.41
N PHE A 305 7.53 -10.48 -10.35
CA PHE A 305 8.24 -9.70 -9.35
C PHE A 305 8.84 -10.55 -8.20
N LYS A 306 8.37 -11.81 -8.04
CA LYS A 306 8.86 -12.72 -7.01
C LYS A 306 8.69 -14.17 -7.42
N THR A 307 9.65 -15.02 -7.05
CA THR A 307 9.56 -16.48 -7.24
C THR A 307 9.98 -17.20 -5.96
N VAL A 308 9.16 -18.16 -5.52
CA VAL A 308 9.42 -18.98 -4.33
C VAL A 308 9.32 -20.46 -4.65
N ALA A 309 10.02 -21.28 -3.88
CA ALA A 309 9.85 -22.73 -3.87
C ALA A 309 8.74 -23.08 -2.85
N ASP A 310 7.58 -23.48 -3.36
CA ASP A 310 6.47 -23.94 -2.53
C ASP A 310 6.52 -25.46 -2.37
N PRO A 311 6.38 -26.00 -1.15
CA PRO A 311 6.50 -27.44 -0.90
C PRO A 311 5.43 -28.29 -1.59
N PHE A 312 4.27 -27.72 -1.95
CA PHE A 312 3.14 -28.44 -2.53
C PHE A 312 3.03 -28.27 -4.05
N VAL A 313 3.18 -27.04 -4.54
CA VAL A 313 3.03 -26.72 -5.97
C VAL A 313 4.36 -26.59 -6.71
N GLY A 314 5.48 -26.65 -5.99
CA GLY A 314 6.83 -26.47 -6.52
C GLY A 314 7.15 -24.98 -6.74
N LYS A 315 7.65 -24.61 -7.91
CA LYS A 315 7.95 -23.20 -8.24
C LYS A 315 6.66 -22.40 -8.35
N LEU A 316 6.51 -21.37 -7.52
CA LEU A 316 5.41 -20.42 -7.52
C LEU A 316 5.94 -19.02 -7.88
N SER A 317 5.44 -18.44 -8.97
CA SER A 317 5.84 -17.12 -9.45
C SER A 317 4.72 -16.12 -9.18
N PHE A 318 5.02 -15.08 -8.42
CA PHE A 318 4.10 -13.96 -8.18
C PHE A 318 4.23 -12.97 -9.33
N ILE A 319 3.09 -12.58 -9.86
CA ILE A 319 2.99 -11.85 -11.12
C ILE A 319 2.08 -10.65 -10.92
N LYS A 320 2.51 -9.50 -11.46
CA LYS A 320 1.65 -8.35 -11.72
C LYS A 320 1.31 -8.33 -13.21
N VAL A 321 0.02 -8.31 -13.53
CA VAL A 321 -0.42 -8.13 -14.91
C VAL A 321 -0.42 -6.63 -15.22
N LEU A 322 0.30 -6.23 -16.26
CA LEU A 322 0.47 -4.85 -16.68
C LEU A 322 -0.57 -4.46 -17.74
N SER A 323 -0.88 -5.38 -18.67
CA SER A 323 -1.95 -5.21 -19.65
C SER A 323 -2.57 -6.55 -20.00
N GLY A 324 -3.77 -6.53 -20.54
CA GLY A 324 -4.53 -7.72 -20.90
C GLY A 324 -4.97 -8.54 -19.69
N LYS A 325 -5.17 -9.83 -19.89
CA LYS A 325 -5.54 -10.81 -18.86
C LYS A 325 -4.64 -12.02 -18.95
N LEU A 326 -4.14 -12.45 -17.78
CA LEU A 326 -3.33 -13.66 -17.70
C LEU A 326 -4.18 -14.82 -17.18
N SER A 327 -4.35 -15.87 -17.99
CA SER A 327 -5.12 -17.08 -17.68
C SER A 327 -4.35 -18.33 -18.11
N ALA A 328 -4.83 -19.49 -17.73
CA ALA A 328 -4.24 -20.77 -18.14
C ALA A 328 -4.23 -20.98 -19.67
N THR A 329 -5.08 -20.25 -20.41
CA THR A 329 -5.18 -20.31 -21.89
C THR A 329 -4.40 -19.21 -22.60
N SER A 330 -3.78 -18.29 -21.87
CA SER A 330 -2.98 -17.21 -22.48
C SER A 330 -1.74 -17.79 -23.16
N ASN A 331 -1.47 -17.34 -24.39
CA ASN A 331 -0.28 -17.66 -25.13
C ASN A 331 0.77 -16.58 -24.87
N VAL A 332 1.76 -16.89 -24.06
CA VAL A 332 2.80 -15.94 -23.68
C VAL A 332 4.19 -16.53 -23.88
N ILE A 333 5.13 -15.64 -24.17
CA ILE A 333 6.57 -15.93 -24.21
C ILE A 333 7.26 -15.23 -23.02
N ASN A 334 8.38 -15.80 -22.60
CA ASN A 334 9.29 -15.09 -21.72
C ASN A 334 10.13 -14.12 -22.60
N ALA A 335 9.93 -12.83 -22.41
CA ALA A 335 10.55 -11.78 -23.24
C ALA A 335 12.08 -11.89 -23.30
N ARG A 336 12.72 -12.21 -22.14
CA ARG A 336 14.17 -12.36 -22.04
C ARG A 336 14.74 -13.54 -22.85
N THR A 337 14.01 -14.66 -22.92
CA THR A 337 14.52 -15.90 -23.56
C THR A 337 13.91 -16.17 -24.92
N GLY A 338 12.82 -15.49 -25.29
CA GLY A 338 12.01 -15.76 -26.47
C GLY A 338 11.27 -17.10 -26.42
N GLN A 339 11.35 -17.82 -25.31
CA GLN A 339 10.74 -19.16 -25.19
C GLN A 339 9.27 -19.09 -24.77
N PRO A 340 8.40 -19.91 -25.35
CA PRO A 340 7.02 -19.99 -24.92
C PRO A 340 6.94 -20.52 -23.48
N GLU A 341 6.06 -19.89 -22.68
CA GLU A 341 5.73 -20.34 -21.33
C GLU A 341 4.32 -20.93 -21.32
N ARG A 342 4.24 -22.18 -20.89
CA ARG A 342 2.95 -22.82 -20.67
C ARG A 342 2.45 -22.45 -19.28
N LEU A 343 1.37 -21.69 -19.24
CA LEU A 343 0.74 -21.29 -17.99
C LEU A 343 -0.02 -22.47 -17.39
N GLY A 344 0.18 -22.67 -16.09
CA GLY A 344 -0.65 -23.55 -15.28
C GLY A 344 -1.88 -22.81 -14.78
N LYS A 345 -2.36 -23.22 -13.59
CA LYS A 345 -3.43 -22.49 -12.91
C LYS A 345 -2.97 -21.10 -12.47
N THR A 346 -3.84 -20.14 -12.66
CA THR A 346 -3.74 -18.81 -12.09
C THR A 346 -4.34 -18.82 -10.68
N LEU A 347 -3.67 -18.14 -9.75
CA LEU A 347 -3.97 -18.21 -8.32
C LEU A 347 -4.08 -16.79 -7.73
N THR A 348 -5.07 -16.59 -6.88
CA THR A 348 -5.04 -15.52 -5.88
C THR A 348 -4.33 -16.05 -4.63
N VAL A 349 -3.41 -15.27 -4.08
CA VAL A 349 -2.61 -15.69 -2.92
C VAL A 349 -2.87 -14.74 -1.76
N CYS A 350 -3.13 -15.32 -0.58
CA CYS A 350 -3.22 -14.60 0.69
C CYS A 350 -2.31 -15.31 1.70
N GLY A 351 -1.08 -14.83 1.84
CA GLY A 351 -0.05 -15.52 2.60
C GLY A 351 0.16 -16.95 2.10
N LYS A 352 -0.10 -17.93 2.96
CA LYS A 352 -0.02 -19.36 2.61
C LYS A 352 -1.21 -19.86 1.76
N LYS A 353 -2.37 -19.20 1.87
CA LYS A 353 -3.60 -19.66 1.20
C LYS A 353 -3.55 -19.33 -0.28
N GLN A 354 -3.71 -20.35 -1.10
CA GLN A 354 -3.77 -20.26 -2.56
C GLN A 354 -5.19 -20.65 -3.01
N THR A 355 -5.79 -19.85 -3.86
CA THR A 355 -7.15 -20.08 -4.39
C THR A 355 -7.11 -19.94 -5.91
N ASP A 356 -7.65 -20.95 -6.62
CA ASP A 356 -7.75 -20.92 -8.08
C ASP A 356 -8.56 -19.69 -8.52
N THR A 357 -8.08 -18.98 -9.53
CA THR A 357 -8.82 -17.89 -10.20
C THR A 357 -8.83 -18.14 -11.72
N PRO A 358 -9.90 -17.78 -12.43
CA PRO A 358 -9.95 -17.99 -13.87
C PRO A 358 -8.93 -17.16 -14.65
N ALA A 359 -8.64 -15.96 -14.14
CA ALA A 359 -7.67 -15.04 -14.73
C ALA A 359 -7.16 -14.05 -13.68
N ILE A 360 -6.01 -13.44 -13.96
CA ILE A 360 -5.50 -12.24 -13.28
C ILE A 360 -5.65 -11.09 -14.28
N VAL A 361 -6.41 -10.06 -13.92
CA VAL A 361 -6.72 -8.90 -14.78
C VAL A 361 -5.59 -7.87 -14.77
N ALA A 362 -5.61 -6.94 -15.74
CA ALA A 362 -4.65 -5.85 -15.81
C ALA A 362 -4.66 -5.00 -14.53
N GLY A 363 -3.48 -4.71 -14.01
CA GLY A 363 -3.28 -3.99 -12.75
C GLY A 363 -3.32 -4.87 -11.51
N ASP A 364 -3.77 -6.12 -11.59
CA ASP A 364 -3.89 -7.01 -10.43
C ASP A 364 -2.62 -7.86 -10.19
N ILE A 365 -2.51 -8.36 -8.96
CA ILE A 365 -1.46 -9.28 -8.52
C ILE A 365 -2.06 -10.67 -8.28
N GLY A 366 -1.37 -11.68 -8.81
CA GLY A 366 -1.67 -13.07 -8.57
C GLY A 366 -0.42 -13.92 -8.64
N ALA A 367 -0.59 -15.24 -8.78
CA ALA A 367 0.53 -16.15 -8.93
C ALA A 367 0.24 -17.24 -9.98
N VAL A 368 1.31 -17.77 -10.56
CA VAL A 368 1.28 -18.92 -11.47
C VAL A 368 2.27 -19.96 -11.00
N ALA A 369 1.83 -21.22 -10.92
CA ALA A 369 2.67 -22.34 -10.54
C ALA A 369 3.40 -22.94 -11.75
N LYS A 370 4.61 -23.45 -11.51
CA LYS A 370 5.35 -24.31 -12.43
C LYS A 370 5.74 -23.67 -13.77
N LEU A 371 5.99 -22.36 -13.80
CA LEU A 371 6.59 -21.72 -14.97
C LEU A 371 7.98 -22.37 -15.24
N ALA A 372 8.22 -22.75 -16.50
CA ALA A 372 9.39 -23.52 -16.86
C ALA A 372 10.68 -22.68 -16.82
N THR A 373 10.69 -21.54 -17.50
CA THR A 373 11.89 -20.72 -17.72
C THR A 373 11.88 -19.41 -16.94
N ALA A 374 10.69 -18.89 -16.60
CA ALA A 374 10.53 -17.58 -15.98
C ALA A 374 11.20 -17.50 -14.59
N LYS A 375 11.86 -16.39 -14.31
CA LYS A 375 12.53 -16.04 -13.07
C LYS A 375 12.01 -14.69 -12.57
N THR A 376 12.32 -14.34 -11.32
CA THR A 376 12.11 -12.98 -10.80
C THR A 376 12.80 -11.96 -11.71
N GLY A 377 12.09 -10.92 -12.10
CA GLY A 377 12.55 -9.91 -13.05
C GLY A 377 12.15 -10.16 -14.50
N ASP A 378 11.63 -11.36 -14.84
CA ASP A 378 11.23 -11.65 -16.22
C ASP A 378 9.86 -11.08 -16.57
N THR A 379 9.68 -10.73 -17.81
CA THR A 379 8.43 -10.32 -18.43
C THR A 379 7.84 -11.47 -19.22
N LEU A 380 6.56 -11.74 -19.02
CA LEU A 380 5.74 -12.64 -19.83
C LEU A 380 4.81 -11.79 -20.70
N CYS A 381 4.90 -11.92 -22.00
CA CYS A 381 4.09 -11.12 -22.91
C CYS A 381 3.53 -11.94 -24.07
N ASP A 382 2.48 -11.39 -24.69
CA ASP A 382 1.99 -11.89 -25.98
C ASP A 382 3.13 -11.74 -27.01
N PRO A 383 3.38 -12.75 -27.86
CA PRO A 383 4.44 -12.69 -28.87
C PRO A 383 4.35 -11.47 -29.80
N ALA A 384 3.13 -10.94 -30.03
CA ALA A 384 2.90 -9.78 -30.87
C ALA A 384 3.40 -8.44 -30.29
N LEU A 385 3.70 -8.39 -28.96
CA LEU A 385 4.23 -7.18 -28.33
C LEU A 385 5.72 -6.95 -28.62
N SER A 386 6.45 -7.97 -29.08
CA SER A 386 7.89 -7.90 -29.40
C SER A 386 8.78 -7.29 -28.31
N LEU A 387 8.38 -7.43 -27.04
CA LEU A 387 9.13 -6.92 -25.90
C LEU A 387 10.36 -7.79 -25.60
N ILE A 388 11.45 -7.15 -25.19
CA ILE A 388 12.64 -7.85 -24.66
C ILE A 388 12.85 -7.60 -23.16
N HIS A 389 12.38 -6.46 -22.64
CA HIS A 389 12.52 -6.11 -21.22
C HIS A 389 11.48 -5.06 -20.78
N ILE A 390 11.17 -5.06 -19.49
CA ILE A 390 10.42 -4.00 -18.79
C ILE A 390 11.20 -3.53 -17.57
#